data_fdcc6b672d2f3e4b8717e8a2f12b0b69
#
_entry.id   fdcc6b672d2f3e4b8717e8a2f12b0b69
#
_cell.length_a   1.000
_cell.length_b   1.000
_cell.length_c   1.000
_cell.angle_alpha   90.00
_cell.angle_beta   90.00
_cell.angle_gamma   90.00
#
_symmetry.space_group_name_H-M   'P 1'
#
loop_
_entity.id
_entity.type
_entity.pdbx_description
1 polymer ?
#
loop_
_entity_poly.entity_id
_entity_poly.type
_entity_poly.pdbx_seq_one_letter_code
_entity_poly.pdbx_strand_id
1 'polypeptide(L)'
;MLHILICDDEPEFTSLLKSKITRLPTYSRRRMSIECVTEPRSITVQMARDMDLIFLDIDMGSINGIQLAAKFREVRKDSILIFVTNYGEYAAEGYEVNAFRFLPKLRLDEKLPDYFEKAVAACQAHARTLNLICDGEEASLAIDTIIYVEIESGLLIFHMDETARPERKSRMTMRKLEEMLANEGFLRIHSSYLVNMAYIERLLSSGVTLLNGKSLMVSQHNYPEIKKRYLEWKGLG
;
A
#
# COMPACT_ATOMS: atom_id res chain seq x y z
N MET A 1 2.39 -1.19 4.63
CA MET A 1 1.80 -2.50 4.24
C MET A 1 1.83 -2.59 2.73
N LEU A 2 2.30 -3.68 2.13
CA LEU A 2 2.36 -3.84 0.67
C LEU A 2 1.02 -4.36 0.17
N HIS A 3 0.37 -3.61 -0.72
CA HIS A 3 -0.95 -3.92 -1.26
C HIS A 3 -0.81 -4.57 -2.64
N ILE A 4 -1.35 -5.77 -2.76
CA ILE A 4 -1.25 -6.59 -3.97
C ILE A 4 -2.64 -6.71 -4.58
N LEU A 5 -2.78 -6.39 -5.87
CA LEU A 5 -3.96 -6.64 -6.67
C LEU A 5 -3.74 -7.85 -7.56
N ILE A 6 -4.73 -8.74 -7.62
CA ILE A 6 -4.85 -9.78 -8.65
C ILE A 6 -6.12 -9.47 -9.43
N CYS A 7 -6.00 -9.19 -10.71
CA CYS A 7 -7.13 -8.89 -11.57
C CYS A 7 -7.13 -9.85 -12.77
N ASP A 8 -8.17 -10.67 -12.84
CA ASP A 8 -8.38 -11.69 -13.88
C ASP A 8 -9.87 -12.05 -13.86
N ASP A 9 -10.54 -12.15 -14.99
CA ASP A 9 -11.98 -12.45 -15.07
C ASP A 9 -12.32 -13.92 -14.76
N GLU A 10 -11.30 -14.78 -14.61
CA GLU A 10 -11.45 -16.16 -14.16
C GLU A 10 -11.32 -16.26 -12.61
N PRO A 11 -12.42 -16.46 -11.84
CA PRO A 11 -12.37 -16.53 -10.37
C PRO A 11 -11.52 -17.70 -9.84
N GLU A 12 -11.48 -18.81 -10.58
CA GLU A 12 -10.67 -19.98 -10.22
C GLU A 12 -9.18 -19.66 -10.32
N PHE A 13 -8.78 -18.90 -11.35
CA PHE A 13 -7.40 -18.50 -11.53
C PHE A 13 -6.96 -17.46 -10.49
N THR A 14 -7.79 -16.46 -10.18
CA THR A 14 -7.48 -15.49 -9.10
C THR A 14 -7.27 -16.19 -7.77
N SER A 15 -8.11 -17.17 -7.44
CA SER A 15 -8.01 -17.98 -6.22
C SER A 15 -6.73 -18.85 -6.22
N LEU A 16 -6.41 -19.47 -7.35
CA LEU A 16 -5.20 -20.27 -7.53
C LEU A 16 -3.95 -19.40 -7.32
N LEU A 17 -3.85 -18.26 -8.01
CA LEU A 17 -2.70 -17.35 -7.93
C LEU A 17 -2.52 -16.84 -6.50
N LYS A 18 -3.61 -16.39 -5.85
CA LYS A 18 -3.59 -15.99 -4.43
C LYS A 18 -3.08 -17.12 -3.53
N SER A 19 -3.58 -18.35 -3.72
CA SER A 19 -3.13 -19.52 -2.94
C SER A 19 -1.64 -19.79 -3.14
N LYS A 20 -1.13 -19.68 -4.36
CA LYS A 20 0.31 -19.86 -4.65
C LYS A 20 1.15 -18.77 -4.01
N ILE A 21 0.78 -17.49 -4.16
CA ILE A 21 1.51 -16.36 -3.55
C ILE A 21 1.57 -16.50 -2.03
N THR A 22 0.44 -16.85 -1.38
CA THR A 22 0.39 -16.96 0.09
C THR A 22 1.22 -18.10 0.67
N ARG A 23 1.68 -19.05 -0.16
CA ARG A 23 2.59 -20.14 0.22
C ARG A 23 4.06 -19.83 0.00
N LEU A 24 4.39 -18.74 -0.69
CA LEU A 24 5.78 -18.35 -0.93
C LEU A 24 6.44 -17.87 0.37
N PRO A 25 7.72 -18.20 0.60
CA PRO A 25 8.46 -17.75 1.78
C PRO A 25 8.52 -16.23 1.93
N THR A 26 8.54 -15.52 0.81
CA THR A 26 8.56 -14.05 0.76
C THR A 26 7.25 -13.41 1.22
N TYR A 27 6.11 -14.16 1.18
CA TYR A 27 4.81 -13.63 1.57
C TYR A 27 4.66 -13.53 3.08
N SER A 28 4.14 -12.41 3.57
CA SER A 28 3.84 -12.19 4.99
C SER A 28 2.45 -11.57 5.16
N ARG A 29 1.52 -12.27 5.81
CA ARG A 29 0.17 -11.77 6.12
C ARG A 29 0.16 -10.50 6.98
N ARG A 30 1.22 -10.27 7.75
CA ARG A 30 1.36 -9.07 8.59
C ARG A 30 1.79 -7.84 7.78
N ARG A 31 2.42 -8.03 6.62
CA ARG A 31 3.02 -6.96 5.80
C ARG A 31 2.41 -6.81 4.43
N MET A 32 1.58 -7.78 4.01
CA MET A 32 1.03 -7.83 2.66
C MET A 32 -0.46 -8.14 2.72
N SER A 33 -1.24 -7.45 1.91
CA SER A 33 -2.64 -7.76 1.63
C SER A 33 -2.81 -8.11 0.16
N ILE A 34 -3.73 -9.04 -0.13
CA ILE A 34 -4.06 -9.43 -1.50
C ILE A 34 -5.54 -9.21 -1.72
N GLU A 35 -5.86 -8.34 -2.65
CA GLU A 35 -7.18 -8.11 -3.18
C GLU A 35 -7.34 -8.83 -4.54
N CYS A 36 -8.45 -9.53 -4.73
CA CYS A 36 -8.77 -10.22 -5.98
C CYS A 36 -9.98 -9.54 -6.61
N VAL A 37 -9.86 -9.18 -7.88
CA VAL A 37 -10.92 -8.56 -8.67
C VAL A 37 -11.17 -9.40 -9.90
N THR A 38 -12.41 -9.89 -10.06
CA THR A 38 -12.87 -10.68 -11.21
C THR A 38 -13.75 -9.86 -12.16
N GLU A 39 -14.12 -8.65 -11.75
CA GLU A 39 -14.83 -7.68 -12.59
C GLU A 39 -13.94 -6.44 -12.80
N PRO A 40 -13.12 -6.38 -13.86
CA PRO A 40 -12.16 -5.28 -14.06
C PRO A 40 -12.80 -3.89 -14.08
N ARG A 41 -14.09 -3.79 -14.43
CA ARG A 41 -14.85 -2.53 -14.41
C ARG A 41 -15.10 -1.99 -12.99
N SER A 42 -15.00 -2.84 -11.97
CA SER A 42 -15.18 -2.43 -10.57
C SER A 42 -13.96 -1.71 -9.99
N ILE A 43 -12.82 -1.74 -10.69
CA ILE A 43 -11.58 -1.12 -10.21
C ILE A 43 -11.74 0.40 -10.23
N THR A 44 -11.65 0.98 -9.03
CA THR A 44 -11.72 2.44 -8.85
C THR A 44 -10.34 3.09 -8.98
N VAL A 45 -10.33 4.40 -9.21
CA VAL A 45 -9.09 5.21 -9.21
C VAL A 45 -8.38 5.09 -7.86
N GLN A 46 -9.13 5.01 -6.77
CA GLN A 46 -8.54 4.87 -5.43
C GLN A 46 -7.85 3.51 -5.27
N MET A 47 -8.48 2.41 -5.67
CA MET A 47 -7.83 1.10 -5.68
C MET A 47 -6.53 1.12 -6.47
N ALA A 48 -6.56 1.67 -7.70
CA ALA A 48 -5.36 1.78 -8.53
C ALA A 48 -4.22 2.58 -7.85
N ARG A 49 -4.58 3.62 -7.07
CA ARG A 49 -3.62 4.44 -6.33
C ARG A 49 -2.96 3.71 -5.17
N ASP A 50 -3.70 2.82 -4.52
CA ASP A 50 -3.26 2.17 -3.29
C ASP A 50 -2.47 0.85 -3.55
N MET A 51 -2.48 0.33 -4.80
CA MET A 51 -1.82 -0.93 -5.13
C MET A 51 -0.32 -0.75 -5.43
N ASP A 52 0.52 -1.47 -4.70
CA ASP A 52 1.98 -1.48 -4.89
C ASP A 52 2.43 -2.49 -5.94
N LEU A 53 1.80 -3.68 -5.95
CA LEU A 53 2.07 -4.78 -6.87
C LEU A 53 0.77 -5.24 -7.52
N ILE A 54 0.76 -5.33 -8.83
CA ILE A 54 -0.42 -5.68 -9.63
C ILE A 54 -0.09 -6.89 -10.49
N PHE A 55 -0.86 -7.97 -10.32
CA PHE A 55 -0.94 -9.09 -11.25
C PHE A 55 -2.18 -8.90 -12.10
N LEU A 56 -2.02 -8.79 -13.40
CA LEU A 56 -3.09 -8.39 -14.31
C LEU A 56 -3.14 -9.33 -15.53
N ASP A 57 -4.31 -9.91 -15.78
CA ASP A 57 -4.50 -10.59 -17.07
C ASP A 57 -4.70 -9.56 -18.20
N ILE A 58 -4.34 -9.95 -19.41
CA ILE A 58 -4.47 -9.13 -20.61
C ILE A 58 -5.85 -9.30 -21.23
N ASP A 59 -6.31 -10.54 -21.36
CA ASP A 59 -7.59 -10.86 -22.00
C ASP A 59 -8.66 -11.15 -20.95
N MET A 60 -9.44 -10.12 -20.63
CA MET A 60 -10.55 -10.18 -19.68
C MET A 60 -11.88 -9.85 -20.39
N GLY A 61 -12.11 -10.52 -21.51
CA GLY A 61 -13.32 -10.38 -22.29
C GLY A 61 -13.50 -8.99 -22.90
N SER A 62 -14.29 -8.13 -22.26
CA SER A 62 -14.56 -6.77 -22.78
C SER A 62 -13.51 -5.72 -22.43
N ILE A 63 -12.53 -6.06 -21.61
CA ILE A 63 -11.46 -5.16 -21.16
C ILE A 63 -10.10 -5.76 -21.51
N ASN A 64 -9.30 -4.98 -22.22
CA ASN A 64 -7.91 -5.29 -22.45
C ASN A 64 -7.07 -4.83 -21.26
N GLY A 65 -6.32 -5.78 -20.65
CA GLY A 65 -5.48 -5.50 -19.47
C GLY A 65 -4.38 -4.48 -19.71
N ILE A 66 -3.89 -4.34 -20.95
CA ILE A 66 -2.89 -3.32 -21.31
C ILE A 66 -3.49 -1.92 -21.21
N GLN A 67 -4.73 -1.74 -21.71
CA GLN A 67 -5.44 -0.47 -21.58
C GLN A 67 -5.74 -0.14 -20.11
N LEU A 68 -6.06 -1.15 -19.31
CA LEU A 68 -6.26 -0.97 -17.87
C LEU A 68 -4.94 -0.62 -17.17
N ALA A 69 -3.84 -1.24 -17.54
CA ALA A 69 -2.50 -0.92 -17.05
C ALA A 69 -2.10 0.53 -17.36
N ALA A 70 -2.42 1.02 -18.57
CA ALA A 70 -2.17 2.43 -18.93
C ALA A 70 -2.90 3.38 -17.98
N LYS A 71 -4.16 3.10 -17.63
CA LYS A 71 -4.92 3.89 -16.64
C LYS A 71 -4.28 3.82 -15.24
N PHE A 72 -3.75 2.67 -14.83
CA PHE A 72 -3.00 2.57 -13.56
C PHE A 72 -1.77 3.47 -13.58
N ARG A 73 -1.05 3.55 -14.70
CA ARG A 73 0.13 4.42 -14.85
C ARG A 73 -0.20 5.91 -14.78
N GLU A 74 -1.38 6.33 -15.20
CA GLU A 74 -1.84 7.72 -15.05
C GLU A 74 -2.03 8.09 -13.57
N VAL A 75 -2.44 7.12 -12.76
CA VAL A 75 -2.76 7.31 -11.34
C VAL A 75 -1.54 7.10 -10.45
N ARG A 76 -0.76 6.05 -10.72
CA ARG A 76 0.44 5.70 -9.95
C ARG A 76 1.51 5.10 -10.86
N LYS A 77 2.60 5.86 -11.07
CA LYS A 77 3.67 5.49 -12.00
C LYS A 77 4.62 4.42 -11.47
N ASP A 78 4.75 4.29 -10.17
CA ASP A 78 5.74 3.46 -9.45
C ASP A 78 5.22 2.09 -9.01
N SER A 79 3.93 1.79 -9.21
CA SER A 79 3.41 0.45 -8.95
C SER A 79 4.11 -0.60 -9.81
N ILE A 80 4.43 -1.74 -9.22
CA ILE A 80 5.03 -2.86 -9.96
C ILE A 80 3.91 -3.63 -10.66
N LEU A 81 4.01 -3.79 -11.98
CA LEU A 81 3.01 -4.46 -12.80
C LEU A 81 3.58 -5.75 -13.41
N ILE A 82 2.90 -6.87 -13.16
CA ILE A 82 3.19 -8.17 -13.76
C ILE A 82 1.96 -8.62 -14.55
N PHE A 83 2.10 -8.78 -15.86
CA PHE A 83 1.06 -9.43 -16.63
C PHE A 83 1.09 -10.95 -16.43
N VAL A 84 -0.07 -11.54 -16.16
CA VAL A 84 -0.22 -13.00 -16.00
C VAL A 84 -1.21 -13.49 -17.06
N THR A 85 -0.70 -14.03 -18.14
CA THR A 85 -1.52 -14.29 -19.33
C THR A 85 -1.05 -15.52 -20.10
N ASN A 86 -1.92 -16.07 -20.92
CA ASN A 86 -1.54 -17.11 -21.91
C ASN A 86 -1.03 -16.50 -23.23
N TYR A 87 -1.17 -15.19 -23.42
CA TYR A 87 -0.89 -14.51 -24.68
C TYR A 87 0.48 -13.83 -24.64
N GLY A 88 1.51 -14.54 -25.07
CA GLY A 88 2.90 -14.03 -25.07
C GLY A 88 3.19 -12.97 -26.15
N GLU A 89 2.35 -12.88 -27.18
CA GLU A 89 2.46 -11.90 -28.28
C GLU A 89 2.32 -10.45 -27.81
N TYR A 90 1.61 -10.19 -26.73
CA TYR A 90 1.43 -8.85 -26.14
C TYR A 90 2.65 -8.32 -25.35
N ALA A 91 3.74 -9.08 -25.32
CA ALA A 91 4.94 -8.64 -24.59
C ALA A 91 5.50 -7.32 -25.11
N ALA A 92 5.39 -7.05 -26.41
CA ALA A 92 5.84 -5.77 -27.01
C ALA A 92 5.01 -4.57 -26.50
N GLU A 93 3.69 -4.71 -26.46
CA GLU A 93 2.77 -3.67 -25.99
C GLU A 93 2.93 -3.39 -24.47
N GLY A 94 3.30 -4.41 -23.71
CA GLY A 94 3.54 -4.24 -22.28
C GLY A 94 4.75 -3.36 -21.94
N TYR A 95 5.70 -3.18 -22.87
CA TYR A 95 6.76 -2.19 -22.68
C TYR A 95 6.24 -0.75 -22.62
N GLU A 96 5.15 -0.44 -23.34
CA GLU A 96 4.56 0.90 -23.35
C GLU A 96 4.00 1.30 -21.97
N VAL A 97 3.55 0.31 -21.17
CA VAL A 97 3.03 0.52 -19.82
C VAL A 97 4.08 0.22 -18.72
N ASN A 98 5.35 0.08 -19.09
CA ASN A 98 6.44 -0.27 -18.18
C ASN A 98 6.12 -1.50 -17.31
N ALA A 99 5.68 -2.58 -17.94
CA ALA A 99 5.46 -3.85 -17.25
C ALA A 99 6.78 -4.37 -16.66
N PHE A 100 6.77 -4.75 -15.40
CA PHE A 100 7.93 -5.31 -14.73
C PHE A 100 8.28 -6.70 -15.27
N ARG A 101 7.27 -7.54 -15.50
CA ARG A 101 7.43 -8.90 -16.06
C ARG A 101 6.17 -9.36 -16.77
N PHE A 102 6.36 -10.36 -17.64
CA PHE A 102 5.31 -11.20 -18.22
C PHE A 102 5.43 -12.60 -17.63
N LEU A 103 4.37 -13.09 -17.02
CA LEU A 103 4.26 -14.41 -16.41
C LEU A 103 3.24 -15.24 -17.18
N PRO A 104 3.68 -16.17 -18.05
CA PRO A 104 2.76 -17.08 -18.72
C PRO A 104 2.00 -17.95 -17.69
N LYS A 105 0.66 -18.04 -17.78
CA LYS A 105 -0.16 -18.87 -16.88
C LYS A 105 0.33 -20.32 -16.82
N LEU A 106 0.80 -20.87 -17.96
CA LEU A 106 1.37 -22.22 -18.06
C LEU A 106 2.71 -22.40 -17.34
N ARG A 107 3.44 -21.32 -17.06
CA ARG A 107 4.74 -21.37 -16.36
C ARG A 107 4.66 -20.77 -14.94
N LEU A 108 3.46 -20.73 -14.39
CA LEU A 108 3.19 -20.10 -13.09
C LEU A 108 4.07 -20.69 -11.98
N ASP A 109 4.13 -22.02 -11.88
CA ASP A 109 4.89 -22.70 -10.81
C ASP A 109 6.40 -22.48 -10.92
N GLU A 110 6.91 -22.36 -12.14
CA GLU A 110 8.33 -22.19 -12.40
C GLU A 110 8.78 -20.73 -12.12
N LYS A 111 7.97 -19.73 -12.55
CA LYS A 111 8.40 -18.34 -12.62
C LYS A 111 7.89 -17.49 -11.47
N LEU A 112 6.74 -17.82 -10.89
CA LEU A 112 6.11 -17.00 -9.86
C LEU A 112 7.02 -16.75 -8.64
N PRO A 113 7.76 -17.74 -8.09
CA PRO A 113 8.61 -17.49 -6.92
C PRO A 113 9.65 -16.41 -7.18
N ASP A 114 10.41 -16.51 -8.28
CA ASP A 114 11.45 -15.54 -8.66
C ASP A 114 10.86 -14.16 -8.98
N TYR A 115 9.75 -14.13 -9.72
CA TYR A 115 9.11 -12.86 -10.10
C TYR A 115 8.50 -12.14 -8.91
N PHE A 116 7.88 -12.89 -8.00
CA PHE A 116 7.30 -12.33 -6.78
C PHE A 116 8.38 -11.76 -5.86
N GLU A 117 9.46 -12.48 -5.63
CA GLU A 117 10.60 -12.02 -4.82
C GLU A 117 11.18 -10.71 -5.39
N LYS A 118 11.46 -10.68 -6.70
CA LYS A 118 11.99 -9.47 -7.37
C LYS A 118 11.01 -8.31 -7.36
N ALA A 119 9.70 -8.59 -7.51
CA ALA A 119 8.67 -7.57 -7.45
C ALA A 119 8.55 -6.95 -6.05
N VAL A 120 8.57 -7.79 -5.00
CA VAL A 120 8.56 -7.31 -3.61
C VAL A 120 9.80 -6.47 -3.33
N ALA A 121 10.98 -6.89 -3.77
CA ALA A 121 12.21 -6.11 -3.63
C ALA A 121 12.14 -4.77 -4.38
N ALA A 122 11.54 -4.75 -5.58
CA ALA A 122 11.34 -3.52 -6.35
C ALA A 122 10.33 -2.58 -5.66
N CYS A 123 9.22 -3.09 -5.13
CA CYS A 123 8.30 -2.29 -4.32
C CYS A 123 8.99 -1.66 -3.10
N GLN A 124 9.85 -2.42 -2.42
CA GLN A 124 10.62 -1.92 -1.28
C GLN A 124 11.66 -0.86 -1.69
N ALA A 125 12.28 -1.00 -2.86
CA ALA A 125 13.22 0.00 -3.39
C ALA A 125 12.51 1.32 -3.78
N HIS A 126 11.23 1.27 -4.14
CA HIS A 126 10.37 2.43 -4.38
C HIS A 126 9.62 2.88 -3.12
N ALA A 127 9.92 2.29 -1.95
CA ALA A 127 9.27 2.68 -0.70
C ALA A 127 9.42 4.19 -0.49
N ARG A 128 8.27 4.85 -0.33
CA ARG A 128 8.23 6.29 -0.02
C ARG A 128 8.95 6.51 1.29
N THR A 129 9.93 7.41 1.30
CA THR A 129 10.75 7.66 2.48
C THR A 129 10.55 9.08 2.99
N LEU A 130 10.49 9.21 4.29
CA LEU A 130 10.51 10.46 5.01
C LEU A 130 11.94 10.73 5.48
N ASN A 131 12.60 11.74 4.88
CA ASN A 131 13.95 12.14 5.24
C ASN A 131 13.90 13.24 6.31
N LEU A 132 14.50 12.97 7.46
CA LEU A 132 14.52 13.91 8.59
C LEU A 132 15.69 13.59 9.54
N ILE A 133 15.91 14.49 10.49
CA ILE A 133 16.87 14.24 11.58
C ILE A 133 16.16 13.49 12.70
N CYS A 134 16.59 12.27 12.98
CA CYS A 134 16.18 11.44 14.10
C CYS A 134 17.37 11.12 14.98
N ASP A 135 17.18 11.21 16.31
CA ASP A 135 18.21 10.87 17.29
C ASP A 135 19.55 11.63 17.08
N GLY A 136 19.47 12.81 16.41
CA GLY A 136 20.63 13.65 16.09
C GLY A 136 21.33 13.33 14.77
N GLU A 137 20.87 12.34 14.01
CA GLU A 137 21.45 11.90 12.75
C GLU A 137 20.42 11.99 11.60
N GLU A 138 20.90 12.12 10.37
CA GLU A 138 20.04 11.97 9.19
C GLU A 138 19.47 10.56 9.11
N ALA A 139 18.16 10.47 8.92
CA ALA A 139 17.43 9.21 8.83
C ALA A 139 16.43 9.26 7.68
N SER A 140 16.34 8.14 6.98
CA SER A 140 15.34 7.88 5.96
C SER A 140 14.36 6.83 6.50
N LEU A 141 13.15 7.25 6.86
CA LEU A 141 12.13 6.36 7.41
C LEU A 141 11.18 5.95 6.30
N ALA A 142 10.97 4.64 6.12
CA ALA A 142 9.95 4.16 5.19
C ALA A 142 8.57 4.57 5.73
N ILE A 143 7.85 5.40 4.97
CA ILE A 143 6.55 5.99 5.40
C ILE A 143 5.55 4.90 5.78
N ASP A 144 5.53 3.81 5.02
CA ASP A 144 4.61 2.69 5.24
C ASP A 144 4.87 1.91 6.54
N THR A 145 6.06 2.07 7.15
CA THR A 145 6.38 1.43 8.44
C THR A 145 6.04 2.31 9.65
N ILE A 146 5.68 3.57 9.44
CA ILE A 146 5.27 4.46 10.51
C ILE A 146 3.80 4.17 10.86
N ILE A 147 3.56 3.68 12.09
CA ILE A 147 2.21 3.38 12.59
C ILE A 147 1.54 4.68 13.06
N TYR A 148 2.21 5.43 13.93
CA TYR A 148 1.77 6.72 14.40
C TYR A 148 2.94 7.54 14.96
N VAL A 149 2.72 8.84 15.10
CA VAL A 149 3.68 9.74 15.72
C VAL A 149 3.00 10.46 16.86
N GLU A 150 3.68 10.56 17.99
CA GLU A 150 3.20 11.32 19.15
C GLU A 150 4.18 12.39 19.59
N ILE A 151 3.66 13.39 20.29
CA ILE A 151 4.47 14.40 20.99
C ILE A 151 4.65 13.94 22.43
N GLU A 152 5.90 13.69 22.81
CA GLU A 152 6.29 13.41 24.18
C GLU A 152 7.49 14.28 24.56
N SER A 153 7.39 15.01 25.68
CA SER A 153 8.47 15.87 26.20
C SER A 153 9.05 16.84 25.15
N GLY A 154 8.20 17.34 24.24
CA GLY A 154 8.60 18.29 23.19
C GLY A 154 9.31 17.67 21.98
N LEU A 155 9.38 16.34 21.92
CA LEU A 155 9.90 15.58 20.79
C LEU A 155 8.77 14.85 20.04
N LEU A 156 8.96 14.65 18.74
CA LEU A 156 8.16 13.69 17.98
C LEU A 156 8.74 12.31 18.17
N ILE A 157 7.92 11.38 18.63
CA ILE A 157 8.26 9.96 18.76
C ILE A 157 7.55 9.22 17.64
N PHE A 158 8.34 8.63 16.75
CA PHE A 158 7.83 7.81 15.64
C PHE A 158 7.75 6.36 16.12
N HIS A 159 6.54 5.83 16.17
CA HIS A 159 6.27 4.42 16.46
C HIS A 159 6.17 3.67 15.15
N MET A 160 7.13 2.78 14.95
CA MET A 160 7.29 2.00 13.73
C MET A 160 6.71 0.59 13.89
N ASP A 161 6.47 -0.08 12.79
CA ASP A 161 6.11 -1.49 12.81
C ASP A 161 7.33 -2.39 13.16
N GLU A 162 7.09 -3.69 13.31
CA GLU A 162 8.12 -4.68 13.70
C GLU A 162 9.27 -4.81 12.68
N THR A 163 9.16 -4.18 11.50
CA THR A 163 10.14 -4.29 10.40
C THR A 163 11.22 -3.21 10.48
N ALA A 164 11.00 -2.19 11.28
CA ALA A 164 11.89 -1.06 11.50
C ALA A 164 12.34 -0.98 12.98
N ARG A 165 13.24 -0.04 13.30
CA ARG A 165 13.51 0.28 14.70
C ARG A 165 12.22 0.69 15.38
N PRO A 166 11.91 0.17 16.57
CA PRO A 166 10.59 0.35 17.20
C PRO A 166 10.23 1.81 17.50
N GLU A 167 11.21 2.65 17.73
CA GLU A 167 11.03 4.09 17.99
C GLU A 167 12.17 4.92 17.38
N ARG A 168 11.82 6.12 16.89
CA ARG A 168 12.76 7.15 16.45
C ARG A 168 12.28 8.50 16.97
N LYS A 169 13.22 9.38 17.33
CA LYS A 169 12.90 10.69 17.94
C LYS A 169 13.38 11.85 17.09
N SER A 170 12.54 12.87 16.91
CA SER A 170 12.89 14.09 16.16
C SER A 170 12.45 15.35 16.88
N ARG A 171 13.22 16.42 16.70
CA ARG A 171 12.88 17.77 17.21
C ARG A 171 11.98 18.58 16.28
N MET A 172 11.54 17.97 15.18
CA MET A 172 10.61 18.59 14.24
C MET A 172 9.27 18.92 14.92
N THR A 173 8.57 19.93 14.42
CA THR A 173 7.20 20.22 14.88
C THR A 173 6.19 19.30 14.21
N MET A 174 5.11 18.94 14.92
CA MET A 174 4.03 18.12 14.38
C MET A 174 3.39 18.74 13.12
N ARG A 175 3.27 20.08 13.08
CA ARG A 175 2.75 20.79 11.92
C ARG A 175 3.60 20.56 10.67
N LYS A 176 4.92 20.70 10.78
CA LYS A 176 5.84 20.47 9.67
C LYS A 176 5.79 19.03 9.20
N LEU A 177 5.70 18.07 10.13
CA LEU A 177 5.53 16.66 9.80
C LEU A 177 4.20 16.41 9.06
N GLU A 178 3.11 17.01 9.52
CA GLU A 178 1.79 16.89 8.88
C GLU A 178 1.81 17.43 7.44
N GLU A 179 2.49 18.57 7.21
CA GLU A 179 2.69 19.12 5.87
C GLU A 179 3.51 18.17 4.97
N MET A 180 4.55 17.53 5.50
CA MET A 180 5.37 16.56 4.74
C MET A 180 4.60 15.26 4.41
N LEU A 181 3.65 14.87 5.25
CA LEU A 181 2.86 13.64 5.12
C LEU A 181 1.42 13.88 4.61
N ALA A 182 1.12 15.08 4.08
CA ALA A 182 -0.24 15.50 3.74
C ALA A 182 -0.98 14.55 2.77
N ASN A 183 -0.24 13.92 1.84
CA ASN A 183 -0.79 13.02 0.81
C ASN A 183 -0.37 11.55 1.04
N GLU A 184 0.18 11.25 2.21
CA GLU A 184 0.77 9.95 2.53
C GLU A 184 -0.13 9.08 3.42
N GLY A 185 -1.41 9.40 3.49
CA GLY A 185 -2.38 8.61 4.27
C GLY A 185 -2.30 8.83 5.78
N PHE A 186 -1.76 9.97 6.24
CA PHE A 186 -1.74 10.31 7.66
C PHE A 186 -2.88 11.23 8.05
N LEU A 187 -3.39 11.01 9.25
CA LEU A 187 -4.51 11.75 9.83
C LEU A 187 -4.15 12.26 11.24
N ARG A 188 -4.26 13.58 11.44
CA ARG A 188 -4.11 14.15 12.77
C ARG A 188 -5.38 13.96 13.57
N ILE A 189 -5.33 13.07 14.56
CA ILE A 189 -6.49 12.70 15.38
C ILE A 189 -6.55 13.49 16.71
N HIS A 190 -5.41 14.07 17.13
CA HIS A 190 -5.27 14.84 18.37
C HIS A 190 -4.14 15.86 18.22
N SER A 191 -4.07 16.87 19.10
CA SER A 191 -2.94 17.81 19.15
C SER A 191 -1.59 17.11 19.28
N SER A 192 -1.58 15.93 19.91
CA SER A 192 -0.38 15.12 20.16
C SER A 192 -0.24 13.90 19.27
N TYR A 193 -1.22 13.55 18.41
CA TYR A 193 -1.19 12.30 17.64
C TYR A 193 -1.45 12.52 16.16
N LEU A 194 -0.52 12.01 15.33
CA LEU A 194 -0.65 11.85 13.87
C LEU A 194 -0.58 10.36 13.56
N VAL A 195 -1.60 9.80 12.93
CA VAL A 195 -1.77 8.36 12.74
C VAL A 195 -1.79 8.02 11.25
N ASN A 196 -1.08 6.97 10.87
CA ASN A 196 -1.22 6.38 9.55
C ASN A 196 -2.55 5.64 9.46
N MET A 197 -3.44 6.08 8.56
CA MET A 197 -4.80 5.56 8.43
C MET A 197 -4.84 4.07 8.04
N ALA A 198 -3.79 3.54 7.40
CA ALA A 198 -3.67 2.12 7.08
C ALA A 198 -3.59 1.21 8.32
N TYR A 199 -3.15 1.75 9.46
CA TYR A 199 -3.06 1.02 10.73
C TYR A 199 -4.27 1.20 11.63
N ILE A 200 -5.30 1.94 11.22
CA ILE A 200 -6.53 2.12 11.99
C ILE A 200 -7.42 0.90 11.85
N GLU A 201 -7.59 0.15 12.94
CA GLU A 201 -8.57 -0.94 13.03
C GLU A 201 -9.98 -0.38 13.27
N ARG A 202 -10.11 0.57 14.24
CA ARG A 202 -11.40 1.16 14.62
C ARG A 202 -11.26 2.64 14.96
N LEU A 203 -12.15 3.47 14.41
CA LEU A 203 -12.25 4.89 14.72
C LEU A 203 -13.61 5.18 15.38
N LEU A 204 -13.58 5.66 16.62
CA LEU A 204 -14.73 6.10 17.42
C LEU A 204 -14.50 7.51 17.94
N SER A 205 -15.57 8.19 18.35
CA SER A 205 -15.46 9.50 19.02
C SER A 205 -14.69 9.44 20.34
N SER A 206 -14.65 8.28 20.98
CA SER A 206 -13.92 8.03 22.23
C SER A 206 -12.44 7.72 22.01
N GLY A 207 -12.01 7.36 20.80
CA GLY A 207 -10.62 6.99 20.52
C GLY A 207 -10.43 6.23 19.22
N VAL A 208 -9.17 6.02 18.87
CA VAL A 208 -8.73 5.15 17.77
C VAL A 208 -8.09 3.90 18.35
N THR A 209 -8.46 2.73 17.83
CA THR A 209 -7.74 1.46 18.05
C THR A 209 -6.93 1.14 16.81
N LEU A 210 -5.65 0.85 17.00
CA LEU A 210 -4.72 0.47 15.92
C LEU A 210 -4.61 -1.04 15.79
N LEU A 211 -4.17 -1.53 14.64
CA LEU A 211 -3.98 -2.95 14.33
C LEU A 211 -3.04 -3.69 15.30
N ASN A 212 -2.14 -2.97 15.97
CA ASN A 212 -1.28 -3.51 17.02
C ASN A 212 -1.93 -3.52 18.41
N GLY A 213 -3.22 -3.20 18.51
CA GLY A 213 -3.99 -3.15 19.76
C GLY A 213 -3.83 -1.86 20.58
N LYS A 214 -2.94 -0.93 20.18
CA LYS A 214 -2.77 0.36 20.87
C LYS A 214 -4.03 1.20 20.70
N SER A 215 -4.47 1.84 21.78
CA SER A 215 -5.56 2.82 21.76
C SER A 215 -5.01 4.23 21.97
N LEU A 216 -5.46 5.18 21.13
CA LEU A 216 -5.07 6.58 21.16
C LEU A 216 -6.30 7.47 21.34
N MET A 217 -6.11 8.60 22.03
CA MET A 217 -7.18 9.60 22.22
C MET A 217 -7.44 10.37 20.91
N VAL A 218 -8.73 10.68 20.69
CA VAL A 218 -9.20 11.52 19.57
C VAL A 218 -9.69 12.86 20.12
N SER A 219 -9.44 13.93 19.40
CA SER A 219 -10.03 15.24 19.68
C SER A 219 -11.55 15.19 19.45
N GLN A 220 -12.33 15.26 20.53
CA GLN A 220 -13.80 15.22 20.43
C GLN A 220 -14.34 16.39 19.61
N HIS A 221 -13.76 17.57 19.76
CA HIS A 221 -14.14 18.77 19.02
C HIS A 221 -13.94 18.59 17.50
N ASN A 222 -12.85 17.96 17.08
CA ASN A 222 -12.49 17.78 15.67
C ASN A 222 -12.97 16.41 15.11
N TYR A 223 -13.64 15.60 15.91
CA TYR A 223 -14.03 14.25 15.50
C TYR A 223 -14.86 14.19 14.19
N PRO A 224 -15.83 15.10 13.94
CA PRO A 224 -16.58 15.06 12.68
C PRO A 224 -15.69 15.19 11.45
N GLU A 225 -14.70 16.10 11.49
CA GLU A 225 -13.75 16.30 10.40
C GLU A 225 -12.77 15.12 10.26
N ILE A 226 -12.28 14.60 11.37
CA ILE A 226 -11.42 13.42 11.44
C ILE A 226 -12.12 12.22 10.80
N LYS A 227 -13.39 11.98 11.18
CA LYS A 227 -14.21 10.90 10.63
C LYS A 227 -14.45 11.08 9.13
N LYS A 228 -14.76 12.30 8.68
CA LYS A 228 -14.99 12.60 7.27
C LYS A 228 -13.74 12.26 6.44
N ARG A 229 -12.56 12.78 6.81
CA ARG A 229 -11.29 12.51 6.12
C ARG A 229 -10.93 11.02 6.10
N TYR A 230 -11.21 10.29 7.18
CA TYR A 230 -10.97 8.86 7.25
C TYR A 230 -11.90 8.08 6.31
N LEU A 231 -13.18 8.46 6.22
CA LEU A 231 -14.15 7.81 5.33
C LEU A 231 -13.82 8.12 3.86
N GLU A 232 -13.45 9.36 3.53
CA GLU A 232 -12.98 9.74 2.20
C GLU A 232 -11.75 8.93 1.79
N TRP A 233 -10.79 8.76 2.71
CA TRP A 233 -9.61 7.93 2.47
C TRP A 233 -9.97 6.45 2.23
N LYS A 234 -11.00 5.93 2.91
CA LYS A 234 -11.53 4.57 2.69
C LYS A 234 -12.39 4.42 1.43
N GLY A 235 -12.67 5.49 0.71
CA GLY A 235 -13.60 5.47 -0.43
C GLY A 235 -15.06 5.28 -0.03
N LEU A 236 -15.43 5.62 1.22
CA LEU A 236 -16.77 5.49 1.80
C LEU A 236 -17.45 6.86 2.03
N GLY A 237 -16.90 7.92 1.46
CA GLY A 237 -17.38 9.30 1.57
C GLY A 237 -18.26 9.74 0.40
#